data_4245423d046e4209e7a62aa680762875
#
_entry.id   4245423d046e4209e7a62aa680762875
#
_cell.length_a   1.000
_cell.length_b   1.000
_cell.length_c   1.000
_cell.angle_alpha   90.00
_cell.angle_beta   90.00
_cell.angle_gamma   90.00
#
_symmetry.space_group_name_H-M   'P 1'
#
loop_
_entity.id
_entity.type
_entity.pdbx_description
1 polymer ?
#
loop_
_entity_poly.entity_id
_entity_poly.type
_entity_poly.pdbx_seq_one_letter_code
_entity_poly.pdbx_strand_id
1 'polypeptide(L)'
;VWVQPGTADDTLVLALGYGRSAAGRVGNGVGADVGRLRHSDAMDFDAGASIAKVGGGYKFGQTQDHGSLEEPDLPLSEPRTRPIVREASLDEYKGYPGFAADMVNVPHEKQLWEDPAKYDSGYQWGMTIDLNACTGCNACVVACQAENNIPVVGRQEVHNGREMHWLRVDRYFAGDEADPQTVFQAVPCMQCENAPCESVCPVGATTHSADGLNQMVYNRCIGTRYCNNNCPYKVRRFNYYAWRKDMTELEMMAMNPDVTVRMRGVMEKCTYCVQRINRGRIDAKNAGREIADGDIQTACQQVCPTGSIVFGNINDPQSEVAKLKGQNRDYTVLEE
;
A
#
# COMPACT_ATOMS: atom_id res chain seq x y z
N VAL A 1 19.51 -5.01 17.07
CA VAL A 1 18.25 -4.97 17.81
C VAL A 1 17.53 -3.69 17.43
N TRP A 2 16.25 -3.77 17.23
CA TRP A 2 15.35 -2.65 17.06
C TRP A 2 14.47 -2.55 18.30
N VAL A 3 14.43 -1.39 18.94
CA VAL A 3 13.49 -1.13 20.04
C VAL A 3 12.20 -0.61 19.42
N GLN A 4 11.11 -1.32 19.65
CA GLN A 4 9.80 -0.97 19.10
C GLN A 4 8.90 -0.48 20.23
N PRO A 5 8.29 0.70 20.12
CA PRO A 5 7.29 1.18 21.08
C PRO A 5 6.20 0.14 21.33
N GLY A 6 5.76 0.01 22.57
CA GLY A 6 4.73 -0.94 22.99
C GLY A 6 5.16 -2.40 23.09
N THR A 7 6.45 -2.71 22.92
CA THR A 7 6.95 -4.06 23.20
C THR A 7 7.11 -4.21 24.71
N ALA A 8 6.51 -5.27 25.27
CA ALA A 8 6.59 -5.54 26.71
C ALA A 8 8.05 -5.65 27.17
N ASP A 9 8.33 -5.17 28.37
CA ASP A 9 9.66 -5.26 28.98
C ASP A 9 10.15 -6.71 29.04
N ASP A 10 11.47 -6.89 28.96
CA ASP A 10 12.14 -8.19 28.95
C ASP A 10 11.65 -9.16 27.86
N THR A 11 11.05 -8.66 26.79
CA THR A 11 10.54 -9.45 25.68
C THR A 11 11.38 -9.25 24.42
N LEU A 12 11.67 -10.36 23.73
CA LEU A 12 12.35 -10.40 22.45
C LEU A 12 11.43 -10.98 21.37
N VAL A 13 11.29 -10.29 20.24
CA VAL A 13 10.59 -10.81 19.07
C VAL A 13 11.62 -11.22 18.01
N LEU A 14 11.58 -12.50 17.61
CA LEU A 14 12.47 -13.08 16.61
C LEU A 14 11.67 -13.49 15.39
N ALA A 15 11.91 -12.84 14.25
CA ALA A 15 11.23 -13.14 13.01
C ALA A 15 11.73 -14.45 12.38
N LEU A 16 10.84 -15.36 12.04
CA LEU A 16 11.12 -16.57 11.28
C LEU A 16 11.37 -16.26 9.80
N GLY A 17 12.04 -17.18 9.10
CA GLY A 17 12.22 -17.15 7.64
C GLY A 17 13.52 -16.53 7.16
N TYR A 18 14.35 -16.00 8.04
CA TYR A 18 15.71 -15.54 7.74
C TYR A 18 16.75 -16.68 7.78
N GLY A 19 18.00 -16.38 7.39
CA GLY A 19 19.12 -17.32 7.41
C GLY A 19 19.10 -18.38 6.31
N ARG A 20 18.30 -18.20 5.27
CA ARG A 20 18.18 -19.13 4.14
C ARG A 20 19.36 -18.99 3.19
N SER A 21 19.78 -20.12 2.60
CA SER A 21 20.81 -20.18 1.57
C SER A 21 20.25 -20.23 0.13
N ALA A 22 18.96 -20.57 -0.03
CA ALA A 22 18.26 -20.69 -1.31
C ALA A 22 16.97 -19.86 -1.31
N ALA A 23 17.11 -18.54 -1.11
CA ALA A 23 16.02 -17.56 -1.06
C ALA A 23 16.12 -16.48 -2.15
N GLY A 24 16.88 -16.78 -3.21
CA GLY A 24 17.12 -15.84 -4.31
C GLY A 24 18.13 -14.75 -3.99
N ARG A 25 18.42 -13.93 -4.99
CA ARG A 25 19.49 -12.94 -4.98
C ARG A 25 19.48 -11.99 -3.77
N VAL A 26 18.31 -11.55 -3.34
CA VAL A 26 18.18 -10.57 -2.24
C VAL A 26 17.96 -11.20 -0.87
N GLY A 27 17.66 -12.49 -0.81
CA GLY A 27 17.33 -13.20 0.43
C GLY A 27 18.42 -14.15 0.93
N ASN A 28 19.38 -14.56 0.08
CA ASN A 28 20.43 -15.50 0.46
C ASN A 28 21.34 -14.89 1.53
N GLY A 29 21.52 -15.64 2.62
CA GLY A 29 22.42 -15.25 3.71
C GLY A 29 21.98 -14.03 4.52
N VAL A 30 20.74 -13.59 4.38
CA VAL A 30 20.22 -12.45 5.15
C VAL A 30 19.69 -12.92 6.50
N GLY A 31 20.21 -12.31 7.60
CA GLY A 31 19.80 -12.61 8.96
C GLY A 31 20.29 -13.98 9.44
N ALA A 32 19.62 -14.53 10.45
CA ALA A 32 19.92 -15.82 11.05
C ALA A 32 18.68 -16.72 11.07
N ASP A 33 18.93 -18.03 10.98
CA ASP A 33 17.89 -19.04 11.10
C ASP A 33 17.51 -19.24 12.58
N VAL A 34 16.48 -18.55 13.02
CA VAL A 34 15.95 -18.68 14.39
C VAL A 34 15.06 -19.90 14.58
N GLY A 35 14.72 -20.61 13.49
CA GLY A 35 14.01 -21.90 13.56
C GLY A 35 14.74 -22.93 14.42
N ARG A 36 16.05 -22.80 14.55
CA ARG A 36 16.88 -23.67 15.41
C ARG A 36 16.65 -23.50 16.92
N LEU A 37 16.00 -22.42 17.32
CA LEU A 37 15.63 -22.18 18.71
C LEU A 37 14.30 -22.81 19.07
N ARG A 38 13.53 -23.23 18.09
CA ARG A 38 12.19 -23.82 18.30
C ARG A 38 12.33 -25.31 18.67
N HIS A 39 11.52 -25.74 19.61
CA HIS A 39 11.38 -27.15 19.97
C HIS A 39 9.90 -27.51 20.21
N SER A 40 9.59 -28.80 20.37
CA SER A 40 8.21 -29.29 20.43
C SER A 40 7.34 -28.64 21.50
N ASP A 41 7.96 -28.25 22.61
CA ASP A 41 7.28 -27.66 23.77
C ASP A 41 7.25 -26.13 23.74
N ALA A 42 8.00 -25.51 22.80
CA ALA A 42 8.12 -24.05 22.64
C ALA A 42 8.22 -23.68 21.15
N MET A 43 7.11 -23.84 20.43
CA MET A 43 7.06 -23.56 18.98
C MET A 43 7.03 -22.07 18.66
N ASP A 44 6.33 -21.27 19.44
CA ASP A 44 6.08 -19.86 19.16
C ASP A 44 6.49 -18.93 20.31
N PHE A 45 6.71 -19.48 21.50
CA PHE A 45 7.09 -18.74 22.70
C PHE A 45 7.98 -19.60 23.58
N ASP A 46 9.03 -18.99 24.16
CA ASP A 46 9.91 -19.60 25.15
C ASP A 46 10.37 -18.58 26.17
N ALA A 47 10.86 -19.03 27.31
CA ALA A 47 11.37 -18.20 28.40
C ALA A 47 12.85 -18.47 28.69
N GLY A 48 13.51 -17.55 29.41
CA GLY A 48 14.89 -17.73 29.84
C GLY A 48 15.95 -17.37 28.80
N ALA A 49 15.56 -16.59 27.76
CA ALA A 49 16.51 -16.05 26.79
C ALA A 49 17.49 -15.08 27.44
N SER A 50 18.74 -15.08 26.96
CA SER A 50 19.76 -14.09 27.34
C SER A 50 20.30 -13.37 26.13
N ILE A 51 20.54 -12.05 26.24
CA ILE A 51 21.13 -11.24 25.18
C ILE A 51 22.52 -10.78 25.57
N ALA A 52 23.49 -10.91 24.68
CA ALA A 52 24.80 -10.32 24.80
C ALA A 52 25.04 -9.27 23.71
N LYS A 53 25.49 -8.07 24.10
CA LYS A 53 25.86 -7.02 23.15
C LYS A 53 27.23 -7.34 22.55
N VAL A 54 27.26 -7.61 21.24
CA VAL A 54 28.50 -7.96 20.51
C VAL A 54 29.14 -6.78 19.78
N GLY A 55 28.52 -5.60 19.85
CA GLY A 55 29.00 -4.38 19.19
C GLY A 55 28.59 -4.31 17.71
N GLY A 56 29.03 -3.25 17.04
CA GLY A 56 28.67 -2.97 15.65
C GLY A 56 27.30 -2.30 15.48
N GLY A 57 26.94 -2.03 14.23
CA GLY A 57 25.66 -1.42 13.85
C GLY A 57 25.06 -2.11 12.63
N TYR A 58 23.73 -2.12 12.55
CA TYR A 58 23.01 -2.64 11.40
C TYR A 58 21.93 -1.64 11.00
N LYS A 59 21.96 -1.21 9.75
CA LYS A 59 20.95 -0.30 9.19
C LYS A 59 19.80 -1.10 8.60
N PHE A 60 18.62 -0.97 9.18
CA PHE A 60 17.41 -1.61 8.67
C PHE A 60 16.90 -0.90 7.40
N GLY A 61 16.35 -1.65 6.46
CA GLY A 61 15.63 -1.10 5.32
C GLY A 61 14.19 -0.79 5.73
N GLN A 62 13.77 0.45 5.53
CA GLN A 62 12.41 0.92 5.81
C GLN A 62 11.84 1.62 4.58
N THR A 63 10.57 1.41 4.30
CA THR A 63 9.82 2.07 3.23
C THR A 63 9.00 3.26 3.74
N GLN A 64 8.95 3.44 5.06
CA GLN A 64 8.27 4.52 5.75
C GLN A 64 9.28 5.32 6.57
N ASP A 65 9.31 6.65 6.38
CA ASP A 65 10.25 7.53 7.07
C ASP A 65 9.68 8.12 8.37
N HIS A 66 8.36 8.29 8.47
CA HIS A 66 7.67 8.90 9.60
C HIS A 66 6.61 7.96 10.17
N GLY A 67 6.64 7.73 11.47
CA GLY A 67 5.75 6.80 12.17
C GLY A 67 4.88 7.44 13.25
N SER A 68 5.08 8.73 13.61
CA SER A 68 4.25 9.43 14.59
C SER A 68 3.06 10.13 13.93
N LEU A 69 1.91 10.10 14.59
CA LEU A 69 0.75 10.96 14.26
C LEU A 69 0.87 12.34 14.87
N GLU A 70 1.71 12.51 15.88
CA GLU A 70 1.95 13.79 16.53
C GLU A 70 2.96 14.61 15.73
N GLU A 71 2.67 15.88 15.52
CA GLU A 71 3.64 16.82 14.96
C GLU A 71 4.60 17.28 16.07
N PRO A 72 5.90 17.35 15.80
CA PRO A 72 6.83 17.95 16.74
C PRO A 72 6.48 19.42 16.99
N ASP A 73 6.68 19.89 18.20
CA ASP A 73 6.51 21.28 18.59
C ASP A 73 7.36 22.19 17.67
N LEU A 74 6.72 22.88 16.78
CA LEU A 74 7.36 23.94 16.01
C LEU A 74 7.26 25.26 16.77
N PRO A 75 8.31 26.11 16.78
CA PRO A 75 8.38 27.32 17.60
C PRO A 75 7.24 28.34 17.38
N LEU A 76 6.38 28.13 16.40
CA LEU A 76 5.32 29.06 16.00
C LEU A 76 3.93 28.42 15.87
N SER A 77 3.76 27.16 16.25
CA SER A 77 2.48 26.44 16.14
C SER A 77 2.13 25.68 17.41
N GLU A 78 0.85 25.62 17.74
CA GLU A 78 0.37 24.68 18.75
C GLU A 78 0.61 23.23 18.29
N PRO A 79 0.85 22.30 19.22
CA PRO A 79 0.95 20.88 18.89
C PRO A 79 -0.29 20.43 18.10
N ARG A 80 -0.10 19.85 16.94
CA ARG A 80 -1.18 19.38 16.09
C ARG A 80 -1.06 17.87 15.90
N THR A 81 -2.18 17.20 16.06
CA THR A 81 -2.31 15.80 15.63
C THR A 81 -2.52 15.77 14.13
N ARG A 82 -1.77 14.95 13.42
CA ARG A 82 -1.96 14.76 11.98
C ARG A 82 -3.17 13.85 11.74
N PRO A 83 -4.22 14.30 11.07
CA PRO A 83 -5.39 13.47 10.79
C PRO A 83 -5.16 12.52 9.59
N ILE A 84 -3.99 11.88 9.52
CA ILE A 84 -3.65 10.91 8.47
C ILE A 84 -4.50 9.65 8.63
N VAL A 85 -4.70 9.23 9.88
CA VAL A 85 -5.63 8.18 10.28
C VAL A 85 -6.65 8.80 11.20
N ARG A 86 -7.94 8.56 10.94
CA ARG A 86 -9.03 9.19 11.69
C ARG A 86 -9.61 8.19 12.67
N GLU A 87 -9.46 8.48 13.93
CA GLU A 87 -9.81 7.61 15.04
C GLU A 87 -10.75 8.31 15.99
N ALA A 88 -11.63 7.52 16.62
CA ALA A 88 -12.47 7.94 17.71
C ALA A 88 -12.75 6.75 18.62
N SER A 89 -12.99 7.00 19.90
CA SER A 89 -13.51 5.98 20.80
C SER A 89 -14.96 5.60 20.41
N LEU A 90 -15.42 4.43 20.88
CA LEU A 90 -16.79 3.99 20.59
C LEU A 90 -17.85 4.97 21.10
N ASP A 91 -17.58 5.63 22.21
CA ASP A 91 -18.53 6.57 22.82
C ASP A 91 -18.55 7.90 22.03
N GLU A 92 -17.41 8.39 21.59
CA GLU A 92 -17.32 9.53 20.69
C GLU A 92 -18.03 9.24 19.36
N TYR A 93 -17.79 8.07 18.75
CA TYR A 93 -18.48 7.66 17.52
C TYR A 93 -20.01 7.60 17.71
N LYS A 94 -20.50 7.06 18.83
CA LYS A 94 -21.94 7.03 19.12
C LYS A 94 -22.53 8.44 19.30
N GLY A 95 -21.75 9.35 19.90
CA GLY A 95 -22.15 10.74 20.08
C GLY A 95 -22.10 11.56 18.80
N TYR A 96 -21.11 11.27 17.93
CA TYR A 96 -20.88 11.98 16.68
C TYR A 96 -20.35 11.03 15.57
N PRO A 97 -21.26 10.32 14.86
CA PRO A 97 -20.87 9.37 13.82
C PRO A 97 -20.12 9.98 12.62
N GLY A 98 -20.30 11.28 12.37
CA GLY A 98 -19.67 12.01 11.27
C GLY A 98 -18.23 12.48 11.53
N PHE A 99 -17.63 12.11 12.65
CA PHE A 99 -16.32 12.61 13.09
C PHE A 99 -15.24 12.50 12.01
N ALA A 100 -15.25 11.42 11.26
CA ALA A 100 -14.22 11.14 10.26
C ALA A 100 -14.26 12.13 9.08
N ALA A 101 -15.43 12.53 8.63
CA ALA A 101 -15.60 13.50 7.56
C ALA A 101 -15.21 14.93 8.00
N ASP A 102 -15.53 15.31 9.24
CA ASP A 102 -15.38 16.67 9.72
C ASP A 102 -13.99 16.96 10.35
N MET A 103 -13.15 15.95 10.51
CA MET A 103 -11.80 16.12 11.08
C MET A 103 -10.90 17.01 10.23
N VAL A 104 -11.13 17.08 8.92
CA VAL A 104 -10.42 17.94 7.98
C VAL A 104 -11.42 18.73 7.14
N ASN A 105 -11.29 20.05 7.14
CA ASN A 105 -12.10 20.92 6.28
C ASN A 105 -11.33 21.26 5.01
N VAL A 106 -11.77 20.73 3.88
CA VAL A 106 -11.24 21.04 2.55
C VAL A 106 -12.13 22.11 1.90
N PRO A 107 -11.61 23.32 1.64
CA PRO A 107 -12.38 24.38 1.01
C PRO A 107 -12.58 24.09 -0.49
N HIS A 108 -13.63 23.38 -0.86
CA HIS A 108 -13.98 23.04 -2.25
C HIS A 108 -14.18 24.28 -3.14
N GLU A 109 -14.51 25.42 -2.55
CA GLU A 109 -14.73 26.69 -3.26
C GLU A 109 -13.45 27.34 -3.80
N LYS A 110 -12.27 26.86 -3.39
CA LYS A 110 -10.97 27.44 -3.76
C LYS A 110 -10.25 26.64 -4.85
N GLN A 111 -10.98 26.08 -5.78
CA GLN A 111 -10.39 25.38 -6.92
C GLN A 111 -9.87 26.40 -7.95
N LEU A 112 -8.67 26.14 -8.49
CA LEU A 112 -8.05 26.92 -9.57
C LEU A 112 -8.44 26.42 -10.97
N TRP A 113 -9.06 25.26 -11.04
CA TRP A 113 -9.39 24.54 -12.28
C TRP A 113 -10.89 24.28 -12.32
N GLU A 114 -11.43 24.09 -13.52
CA GLU A 114 -12.78 23.56 -13.69
C GLU A 114 -12.87 22.14 -13.09
N ASP A 115 -14.07 21.75 -12.68
CA ASP A 115 -14.29 20.41 -12.16
C ASP A 115 -13.80 19.34 -13.16
N PRO A 116 -13.17 18.28 -12.67
CA PRO A 116 -12.70 17.22 -13.53
C PRO A 116 -13.87 16.51 -14.24
N ALA A 117 -13.53 15.71 -15.24
CA ALA A 117 -14.51 14.87 -15.89
C ALA A 117 -15.22 14.00 -14.86
N LYS A 118 -16.56 13.96 -14.92
CA LYS A 118 -17.35 13.12 -14.02
C LYS A 118 -17.38 11.69 -14.55
N TYR A 119 -17.12 10.74 -13.65
CA TYR A 119 -17.18 9.30 -13.92
C TYR A 119 -18.49 8.71 -13.38
N ASP A 120 -19.61 9.40 -13.60
CA ASP A 120 -20.94 9.09 -13.07
C ASP A 120 -21.76 8.15 -13.96
N SER A 121 -21.18 7.65 -15.04
CA SER A 121 -21.83 6.74 -15.98
C SER A 121 -20.94 5.53 -16.31
N GLY A 122 -21.54 4.35 -16.43
CA GLY A 122 -20.81 3.11 -16.65
C GLY A 122 -20.07 2.62 -15.40
N TYR A 123 -18.90 2.04 -15.58
CA TYR A 123 -18.09 1.56 -14.45
C TYR A 123 -17.18 2.68 -13.92
N GLN A 124 -17.15 2.83 -12.60
CA GLN A 124 -16.15 3.61 -11.88
C GLN A 124 -15.54 2.71 -10.80
N TRP A 125 -14.27 2.36 -10.97
CA TRP A 125 -13.61 1.42 -10.07
C TRP A 125 -13.09 2.10 -8.81
N GLY A 126 -13.48 1.56 -7.66
CA GLY A 126 -13.04 2.04 -6.36
C GLY A 126 -12.62 0.93 -5.40
N MET A 127 -11.98 1.34 -4.33
CA MET A 127 -11.50 0.45 -3.27
C MET A 127 -11.72 1.10 -1.92
N THR A 128 -12.22 0.32 -0.97
CA THR A 128 -12.25 0.68 0.46
C THR A 128 -11.35 -0.26 1.25
N ILE A 129 -10.78 0.24 2.33
CA ILE A 129 -9.93 -0.53 3.22
C ILE A 129 -10.39 -0.27 4.66
N ASP A 130 -10.97 -1.29 5.28
CA ASP A 130 -11.39 -1.20 6.69
C ASP A 130 -10.16 -1.30 7.61
N LEU A 131 -9.78 -0.18 8.22
CA LEU A 131 -8.63 -0.11 9.10
C LEU A 131 -8.87 -0.81 10.45
N ASN A 132 -10.13 -1.01 10.87
CA ASN A 132 -10.43 -1.80 12.06
C ASN A 132 -10.18 -3.30 11.85
N ALA A 133 -10.39 -3.79 10.63
CA ALA A 133 -10.14 -5.17 10.26
C ALA A 133 -8.68 -5.44 9.85
N CYS A 134 -7.95 -4.40 9.44
CA CYS A 134 -6.58 -4.53 8.97
C CYS A 134 -5.61 -4.85 10.12
N THR A 135 -4.89 -5.96 10.03
CA THR A 135 -3.89 -6.39 11.01
C THR A 135 -2.44 -6.03 10.62
N GLY A 136 -2.23 -5.30 9.53
CA GLY A 136 -0.89 -4.94 9.06
C GLY A 136 -0.02 -6.11 8.59
N CYS A 137 -0.60 -7.25 8.24
CA CYS A 137 0.12 -8.50 7.96
C CYS A 137 0.96 -8.49 6.66
N ASN A 138 0.86 -7.46 5.82
CA ASN A 138 1.57 -7.31 4.53
C ASN A 138 1.27 -8.38 3.46
N ALA A 139 0.31 -9.28 3.64
CA ALA A 139 -0.08 -10.27 2.62
C ALA A 139 -0.46 -9.60 1.29
N CYS A 140 -1.17 -8.47 1.35
CA CYS A 140 -1.57 -7.67 0.20
C CYS A 140 -0.35 -7.11 -0.59
N VAL A 141 0.74 -6.74 0.10
CA VAL A 141 1.98 -6.25 -0.53
C VAL A 141 2.65 -7.36 -1.31
N VAL A 142 2.77 -8.56 -0.72
CA VAL A 142 3.37 -9.73 -1.37
C VAL A 142 2.54 -10.18 -2.58
N ALA A 143 1.21 -10.25 -2.44
CA ALA A 143 0.32 -10.59 -3.55
C ALA A 143 0.39 -9.58 -4.69
N CYS A 144 0.47 -8.28 -4.38
CA CYS A 144 0.63 -7.24 -5.38
C CYS A 144 1.94 -7.39 -6.16
N GLN A 145 3.04 -7.73 -5.47
CA GLN A 145 4.34 -7.98 -6.12
C GLN A 145 4.27 -9.18 -7.07
N ALA A 146 3.70 -10.29 -6.62
CA ALA A 146 3.57 -11.50 -7.42
C ALA A 146 2.67 -11.30 -8.64
N GLU A 147 1.47 -10.75 -8.43
CA GLU A 147 0.49 -10.52 -9.49
C GLU A 147 0.98 -9.57 -10.57
N ASN A 148 1.62 -8.47 -10.18
CA ASN A 148 1.92 -7.36 -11.08
C ASN A 148 3.37 -7.37 -11.57
N ASN A 149 4.07 -8.47 -11.45
CA ASN A 149 5.46 -8.58 -11.88
C ASN A 149 6.33 -7.45 -11.33
N ILE A 150 6.16 -7.08 -10.06
CA ILE A 150 6.96 -6.03 -9.43
C ILE A 150 8.34 -6.57 -9.10
N PRO A 151 9.43 -5.87 -9.46
CA PRO A 151 10.77 -6.36 -9.16
C PRO A 151 11.07 -6.36 -7.66
N VAL A 152 11.75 -7.40 -7.19
CA VAL A 152 12.26 -7.50 -5.82
C VAL A 152 13.68 -6.92 -5.79
N VAL A 153 13.83 -5.79 -5.10
CA VAL A 153 15.07 -4.97 -5.19
C VAL A 153 16.03 -5.16 -4.01
N GLY A 154 15.53 -5.57 -2.85
CA GLY A 154 16.32 -5.84 -1.66
C GLY A 154 16.60 -4.60 -0.80
N ARG A 155 17.19 -4.86 0.38
CA ARG A 155 17.42 -3.86 1.43
C ARG A 155 18.26 -2.66 0.96
N GLN A 156 19.32 -2.90 0.19
CA GLN A 156 20.22 -1.83 -0.23
C GLN A 156 19.50 -0.79 -1.12
N GLU A 157 18.63 -1.25 -1.99
CA GLU A 157 17.90 -0.33 -2.86
C GLU A 157 16.78 0.40 -2.10
N VAL A 158 16.20 -0.23 -1.07
CA VAL A 158 15.29 0.46 -0.14
C VAL A 158 16.03 1.58 0.61
N HIS A 159 17.26 1.35 1.07
CA HIS A 159 18.09 2.41 1.67
C HIS A 159 18.39 3.57 0.71
N ASN A 160 18.47 3.26 -0.59
CA ASN A 160 18.71 4.25 -1.63
C ASN A 160 17.42 4.98 -2.07
N GLY A 161 16.28 4.74 -1.41
CA GLY A 161 14.97 5.27 -1.79
C GLY A 161 14.47 4.74 -3.14
N ARG A 162 14.79 3.49 -3.46
CA ARG A 162 14.46 2.84 -4.75
C ARG A 162 13.60 1.60 -4.57
N GLU A 163 12.80 1.56 -3.53
CA GLU A 163 11.81 0.50 -3.33
C GLU A 163 10.81 0.45 -4.50
N MET A 164 10.29 -0.75 -4.79
CA MET A 164 9.39 -0.97 -5.93
C MET A 164 7.98 -1.42 -5.56
N HIS A 165 7.65 -1.54 -4.28
CA HIS A 165 6.30 -1.89 -3.85
C HIS A 165 5.27 -0.86 -4.32
N TRP A 166 4.21 -1.31 -5.00
CA TRP A 166 3.11 -0.44 -5.44
C TRP A 166 2.12 -0.13 -4.32
N LEU A 167 2.04 -1.02 -3.36
CA LEU A 167 1.25 -0.90 -2.15
C LEU A 167 2.20 -1.05 -0.97
N ARG A 168 2.11 -0.15 0.00
CA ARG A 168 2.80 -0.26 1.29
C ARG A 168 1.78 -0.29 2.41
N VAL A 169 2.16 -0.84 3.55
CA VAL A 169 1.37 -0.76 4.78
C VAL A 169 2.17 0.12 5.75
N ASP A 170 1.70 1.33 5.94
CA ASP A 170 2.29 2.28 6.86
C ASP A 170 1.79 1.98 8.28
N ARG A 171 2.65 2.17 9.28
CA ARG A 171 2.34 1.98 10.69
C ARG A 171 2.61 3.29 11.43
N TYR A 172 1.62 3.74 12.18
CA TYR A 172 1.71 4.95 12.96
C TYR A 172 1.53 4.66 14.44
N PHE A 173 2.14 5.50 15.27
CA PHE A 173 2.07 5.45 16.71
C PHE A 173 1.56 6.78 17.27
N ALA A 174 0.74 6.73 18.30
CA ALA A 174 0.28 7.88 19.07
C ALA A 174 0.28 7.55 20.57
N GLY A 175 0.40 8.57 21.42
CA GLY A 175 0.37 8.43 22.88
C GLY A 175 1.68 8.00 23.51
N ASP A 176 1.59 7.34 24.67
CA ASP A 176 2.76 6.93 25.45
C ASP A 176 3.62 5.90 24.73
N GLU A 177 4.92 6.09 24.74
CA GLU A 177 5.89 5.18 24.13
C GLU A 177 5.89 3.77 24.75
N ALA A 178 5.50 3.65 26.01
CA ALA A 178 5.40 2.37 26.71
C ALA A 178 4.11 1.60 26.34
N ASP A 179 3.02 2.31 26.04
CA ASP A 179 1.73 1.74 25.62
C ASP A 179 1.12 2.55 24.48
N PRO A 180 1.77 2.58 23.30
CA PRO A 180 1.31 3.39 22.18
C PRO A 180 0.09 2.80 21.52
N GLN A 181 -0.82 3.66 21.12
CA GLN A 181 -1.82 3.31 20.15
C GLN A 181 -1.14 3.08 18.79
N THR A 182 -1.40 1.94 18.18
CA THR A 182 -0.77 1.56 16.91
C THR A 182 -1.84 1.33 15.85
N VAL A 183 -1.69 2.03 14.72
CA VAL A 183 -2.60 1.89 13.57
C VAL A 183 -1.85 1.52 12.32
N PHE A 184 -2.50 0.73 11.47
CA PHE A 184 -1.98 0.34 10.16
C PHE A 184 -2.81 0.98 9.06
N GLN A 185 -2.15 1.47 8.03
CA GLN A 185 -2.80 2.02 6.86
C GLN A 185 -2.18 1.45 5.59
N ALA A 186 -2.97 0.70 4.83
CA ALA A 186 -2.56 0.24 3.51
C ALA A 186 -2.73 1.37 2.49
N VAL A 187 -1.67 1.71 1.78
CA VAL A 187 -1.62 2.86 0.86
C VAL A 187 -1.27 2.41 -0.56
N PRO A 188 -2.26 2.13 -1.41
CA PRO A 188 -2.09 1.98 -2.86
C PRO A 188 -2.13 3.34 -3.58
N CYS A 189 -2.12 3.34 -4.92
CA CYS A 189 -2.53 4.53 -5.68
C CYS A 189 -4.01 4.80 -5.46
N MET A 190 -4.37 6.04 -5.14
CA MET A 190 -5.76 6.44 -4.86
C MET A 190 -6.60 6.62 -6.12
N GLN A 191 -6.00 6.50 -7.31
CA GLN A 191 -6.68 6.68 -8.60
C GLN A 191 -7.39 8.04 -8.71
N CYS A 192 -6.75 9.11 -8.19
CA CYS A 192 -7.29 10.46 -8.12
C CYS A 192 -7.94 10.90 -9.43
N GLU A 193 -9.16 11.40 -9.40
CA GLU A 193 -9.88 11.87 -10.59
C GLU A 193 -9.25 13.14 -11.16
N ASN A 194 -8.81 14.03 -10.29
CA ASN A 194 -8.03 15.22 -10.65
C ASN A 194 -6.55 15.00 -10.32
N ALA A 195 -5.92 14.09 -11.05
CA ALA A 195 -4.62 13.52 -10.71
C ALA A 195 -3.46 14.49 -10.93
N PRO A 196 -2.78 14.99 -9.89
CA PRO A 196 -1.64 15.90 -10.03
C PRO A 196 -0.43 15.26 -10.72
N CYS A 197 -0.40 13.96 -10.83
CA CYS A 197 0.65 13.23 -11.57
C CYS A 197 0.43 13.24 -13.08
N GLU A 198 -0.78 13.52 -13.57
CA GLU A 198 -1.09 13.60 -15.00
C GLU A 198 -0.68 14.94 -15.59
N SER A 199 -1.01 16.03 -14.92
CA SER A 199 -0.73 17.39 -15.39
C SER A 199 0.76 17.68 -15.58
N VAL A 200 1.65 16.98 -14.86
CA VAL A 200 3.10 17.17 -14.92
C VAL A 200 3.81 16.19 -15.85
N CYS A 201 3.10 15.28 -16.50
CA CYS A 201 3.72 14.31 -17.41
C CYS A 201 3.92 14.92 -18.80
N PRO A 202 5.19 15.17 -19.25
CA PRO A 202 5.46 15.87 -20.51
C PRO A 202 5.06 15.07 -21.76
N VAL A 203 4.79 13.77 -21.61
CA VAL A 203 4.49 12.85 -22.71
C VAL A 203 3.13 12.18 -22.60
N GLY A 204 2.30 12.59 -21.64
CA GLY A 204 1.00 11.98 -21.42
C GLY A 204 1.07 10.47 -21.14
N ALA A 205 2.11 10.02 -20.41
CA ALA A 205 2.26 8.63 -20.04
C ALA A 205 1.36 8.24 -18.84
N THR A 206 0.89 9.23 -18.09
CA THR A 206 -0.12 9.06 -17.05
C THR A 206 -1.41 9.70 -17.55
N THR A 207 -2.49 8.94 -17.58
CA THR A 207 -3.77 9.36 -18.18
C THR A 207 -4.93 8.59 -17.55
N HIS A 208 -6.14 9.15 -17.60
CA HIS A 208 -7.35 8.49 -17.15
C HIS A 208 -7.98 7.59 -18.24
N SER A 209 -8.57 6.49 -17.78
CA SER A 209 -9.51 5.72 -18.59
C SER A 209 -10.95 6.21 -18.36
N ALA A 210 -11.86 5.79 -19.24
CA ALA A 210 -13.28 6.15 -19.14
C ALA A 210 -13.98 5.60 -17.88
N ASP A 211 -13.37 4.66 -17.20
CA ASP A 211 -13.85 4.04 -15.95
C ASP A 211 -13.12 4.51 -14.70
N GLY A 212 -12.53 5.71 -14.77
CA GLY A 212 -11.93 6.40 -13.61
C GLY A 212 -10.54 5.93 -13.20
N LEU A 213 -9.88 5.04 -13.95
CA LEU A 213 -8.55 4.57 -13.60
C LEU A 213 -7.47 5.54 -14.05
N ASN A 214 -6.61 5.96 -13.13
CA ASN A 214 -5.36 6.62 -13.45
C ASN A 214 -4.36 5.59 -13.98
N GLN A 215 -4.21 5.54 -15.29
CA GLN A 215 -3.40 4.54 -15.99
C GLN A 215 -1.96 5.00 -16.20
N MET A 216 -1.07 4.05 -16.42
CA MET A 216 0.31 4.28 -16.79
C MET A 216 0.61 3.62 -18.13
N VAL A 217 0.88 4.43 -19.16
CA VAL A 217 1.29 3.97 -20.48
C VAL A 217 2.81 3.85 -20.50
N TYR A 218 3.32 2.68 -20.18
CA TYR A 218 4.75 2.44 -19.96
C TYR A 218 5.61 2.79 -21.16
N ASN A 219 5.13 2.53 -22.38
CA ASN A 219 5.89 2.80 -23.62
C ASN A 219 6.06 4.30 -23.92
N ARG A 220 5.22 5.17 -23.33
CA ARG A 220 5.37 6.63 -23.46
C ARG A 220 6.31 7.21 -22.40
N CYS A 221 6.53 6.50 -21.30
CA CYS A 221 7.28 7.03 -20.18
C CYS A 221 8.75 7.24 -20.55
N ILE A 222 9.23 8.46 -20.39
CA ILE A 222 10.64 8.87 -20.63
C ILE A 222 11.43 9.05 -19.31
N GLY A 223 10.80 8.78 -18.16
CA GLY A 223 11.47 8.72 -16.87
C GLY A 223 11.81 10.06 -16.23
N THR A 224 11.06 11.13 -16.49
CA THR A 224 11.27 12.44 -15.83
C THR A 224 11.02 12.39 -14.33
N ARG A 225 10.25 11.43 -13.82
CA ARG A 225 9.89 11.23 -12.40
C ARG A 225 9.12 12.37 -11.74
N TYR A 226 8.75 13.41 -12.46
CA TYR A 226 7.99 14.51 -11.89
C TYR A 226 6.64 14.05 -11.32
N CYS A 227 6.00 13.08 -11.93
CA CYS A 227 4.78 12.45 -11.41
C CYS A 227 4.95 11.80 -10.02
N ASN A 228 6.17 11.32 -9.67
CA ASN A 228 6.47 10.85 -8.33
C ASN A 228 6.59 12.02 -7.33
N ASN A 229 7.27 13.09 -7.73
CA ASN A 229 7.40 14.28 -6.90
C ASN A 229 6.04 14.91 -6.60
N ASN A 230 5.14 14.92 -7.60
CA ASN A 230 3.82 15.53 -7.49
C ASN A 230 2.75 14.62 -6.84
N CYS A 231 3.03 13.33 -6.68
CA CYS A 231 2.12 12.43 -5.98
C CYS A 231 2.12 12.74 -4.47
N PRO A 232 1.01 13.16 -3.86
CA PRO A 232 0.96 13.44 -2.42
C PRO A 232 1.12 12.16 -1.59
N TYR A 233 0.64 11.03 -2.10
CA TYR A 233 0.71 9.72 -1.45
C TYR A 233 2.06 9.02 -1.60
N LYS A 234 2.96 9.51 -2.48
CA LYS A 234 4.28 8.92 -2.76
C LYS A 234 4.22 7.43 -3.12
N VAL A 235 3.27 7.05 -3.96
CA VAL A 235 3.00 5.65 -4.38
C VAL A 235 3.44 5.33 -5.80
N ARG A 236 4.24 6.18 -6.42
CA ARG A 236 4.79 5.95 -7.75
C ARG A 236 6.25 5.52 -7.65
N ARG A 237 6.62 4.47 -8.40
CA ARG A 237 7.92 3.81 -8.32
C ARG A 237 8.67 3.91 -9.64
N PHE A 238 9.99 4.09 -9.57
CA PHE A 238 10.83 4.25 -10.75
C PHE A 238 11.79 3.09 -10.92
N ASN A 239 11.87 2.55 -12.12
CA ASN A 239 12.81 1.49 -12.47
C ASN A 239 14.20 2.09 -12.75
N TYR A 240 15.04 2.19 -11.75
CA TYR A 240 16.42 2.68 -11.89
C TYR A 240 17.30 1.71 -12.68
N TYR A 241 17.01 0.42 -12.61
CA TYR A 241 17.78 -0.64 -13.23
C TYR A 241 16.91 -1.63 -14.00
N ALA A 242 17.53 -2.41 -14.86
CA ALA A 242 16.89 -3.55 -15.52
C ALA A 242 16.93 -4.77 -14.59
N TRP A 243 16.08 -4.77 -13.54
CA TRP A 243 16.09 -5.74 -12.45
C TRP A 243 16.00 -7.21 -12.88
N ARG A 244 15.56 -7.46 -14.10
CA ARG A 244 15.30 -8.79 -14.64
C ARG A 244 16.26 -9.24 -15.71
N LYS A 245 17.29 -8.43 -15.98
CA LYS A 245 18.26 -8.71 -17.04
C LYS A 245 18.92 -10.08 -16.88
N ASP A 246 19.18 -10.47 -15.63
CA ASP A 246 19.93 -11.67 -15.30
C ASP A 246 19.05 -12.79 -14.72
N MET A 247 17.72 -12.74 -14.92
CA MET A 247 16.81 -13.81 -14.53
C MET A 247 17.00 -15.02 -15.42
N THR A 248 17.03 -16.19 -14.79
CA THR A 248 17.03 -17.47 -15.50
C THR A 248 15.66 -17.77 -16.12
N GLU A 249 15.60 -18.69 -17.09
CA GLU A 249 14.30 -19.13 -17.65
C GLU A 249 13.35 -19.65 -16.58
N LEU A 250 13.88 -20.39 -15.59
CA LEU A 250 13.08 -20.90 -14.47
C LEU A 250 12.48 -19.80 -13.61
N GLU A 251 13.24 -18.75 -13.32
CA GLU A 251 12.73 -17.58 -12.60
C GLU A 251 11.68 -16.82 -13.42
N MET A 252 11.85 -16.74 -14.74
CA MET A 252 10.87 -16.11 -15.63
C MET A 252 9.54 -16.85 -15.69
N MET A 253 9.51 -18.15 -15.43
CA MET A 253 8.27 -18.95 -15.36
C MET A 253 7.36 -18.52 -14.19
N ALA A 254 7.89 -17.86 -13.16
CA ALA A 254 7.09 -17.33 -12.06
C ALA A 254 6.38 -15.99 -12.41
N MET A 255 6.63 -15.45 -13.60
CA MET A 255 6.05 -14.17 -14.04
C MET A 255 4.61 -14.37 -14.50
N ASN A 256 3.76 -13.39 -14.16
CA ASN A 256 2.39 -13.35 -14.69
C ASN A 256 2.41 -12.94 -16.17
N PRO A 257 1.96 -13.82 -17.10
CA PRO A 257 2.00 -13.53 -18.54
C PRO A 257 1.02 -12.42 -18.96
N ASP A 258 -0.02 -12.15 -18.17
CA ASP A 258 -1.03 -11.13 -18.46
C ASP A 258 -0.56 -9.70 -18.07
N VAL A 259 0.62 -9.57 -17.48
CA VAL A 259 1.15 -8.30 -16.97
C VAL A 259 2.47 -7.95 -17.65
N THR A 260 2.52 -6.77 -18.26
CA THR A 260 3.73 -6.25 -18.89
C THR A 260 4.91 -6.20 -17.92
N VAL A 261 6.04 -6.72 -18.35
CA VAL A 261 7.33 -6.55 -17.67
C VAL A 261 7.90 -5.17 -18.02
N ARG A 262 8.14 -4.33 -17.01
CA ARG A 262 8.67 -2.98 -17.23
C ARG A 262 10.18 -2.99 -17.22
N MET A 263 10.74 -2.16 -18.08
CA MET A 263 12.17 -2.01 -18.25
C MET A 263 12.73 -0.84 -17.42
N ARG A 264 14.04 -0.70 -17.39
CA ARG A 264 14.71 0.47 -16.81
C ARG A 264 14.19 1.77 -17.42
N GLY A 265 14.02 2.80 -16.59
CA GLY A 265 13.70 4.16 -17.04
C GLY A 265 12.22 4.50 -17.08
N VAL A 266 11.34 3.61 -16.61
CA VAL A 266 9.89 3.86 -16.57
C VAL A 266 9.36 3.90 -15.15
N MET A 267 8.26 4.63 -14.96
CA MET A 267 7.51 4.67 -13.71
C MET A 267 6.51 3.52 -13.63
N GLU A 268 6.29 3.03 -12.42
CA GLU A 268 5.27 2.04 -12.09
C GLU A 268 4.35 2.54 -10.98
N LYS A 269 3.15 2.01 -10.91
CA LYS A 269 2.18 2.29 -9.84
C LYS A 269 1.06 1.24 -9.80
N CYS A 270 0.28 1.22 -8.74
CA CYS A 270 -0.93 0.42 -8.67
C CYS A 270 -1.90 0.76 -9.80
N THR A 271 -2.43 -0.27 -10.46
CA THR A 271 -3.39 -0.19 -11.58
C THR A 271 -4.75 -0.78 -11.23
N TYR A 272 -5.01 -1.07 -9.95
CA TYR A 272 -6.14 -1.92 -9.51
C TYR A 272 -6.20 -3.27 -10.23
N CYS A 273 -5.03 -3.84 -10.55
CA CYS A 273 -4.92 -5.09 -11.30
C CYS A 273 -5.72 -5.03 -12.62
N VAL A 274 -5.44 -4.03 -13.46
CA VAL A 274 -6.17 -3.78 -14.71
C VAL A 274 -6.30 -5.01 -15.61
N GLN A 275 -5.36 -5.95 -15.56
CA GLN A 275 -5.43 -7.25 -16.26
C GLN A 275 -6.63 -8.09 -15.76
N ARG A 276 -6.93 -8.06 -14.45
CA ARG A 276 -8.09 -8.75 -13.88
C ARG A 276 -9.39 -8.05 -14.25
N ILE A 277 -9.42 -6.72 -14.29
CA ILE A 277 -10.56 -5.93 -14.78
C ILE A 277 -10.82 -6.30 -16.24
N ASN A 278 -9.79 -6.32 -17.08
CA ASN A 278 -9.93 -6.68 -18.49
C ASN A 278 -10.41 -8.13 -18.67
N ARG A 279 -9.92 -9.05 -17.85
CA ARG A 279 -10.38 -10.43 -17.86
C ARG A 279 -11.87 -10.53 -17.51
N GLY A 280 -12.30 -9.87 -16.43
CA GLY A 280 -13.71 -9.81 -16.02
C GLY A 280 -14.61 -9.23 -17.11
N ARG A 281 -14.15 -8.19 -17.83
CA ARG A 281 -14.86 -7.63 -18.99
C ARG A 281 -15.02 -8.64 -20.13
N ILE A 282 -13.97 -9.37 -20.45
CA ILE A 282 -13.98 -10.39 -21.51
C ILE A 282 -14.95 -11.51 -21.13
N ASP A 283 -14.86 -12.00 -19.89
CA ASP A 283 -15.69 -13.09 -19.42
C ASP A 283 -17.18 -12.71 -19.35
N ALA A 284 -17.50 -11.52 -18.85
CA ALA A 284 -18.86 -11.00 -18.83
C ALA A 284 -19.43 -10.81 -20.25
N LYS A 285 -18.64 -10.22 -21.17
CA LYS A 285 -19.02 -10.07 -22.57
C LYS A 285 -19.28 -11.43 -23.25
N ASN A 286 -18.42 -12.42 -23.02
CA ASN A 286 -18.59 -13.76 -23.58
C ASN A 286 -19.84 -14.45 -23.01
N ALA A 287 -20.20 -14.15 -21.77
CA ALA A 287 -21.42 -14.65 -21.13
C ALA A 287 -22.68 -13.84 -21.49
N GLY A 288 -22.56 -12.77 -22.28
CA GLY A 288 -23.70 -11.91 -22.69
C GLY A 288 -24.33 -11.14 -21.52
N ARG A 289 -23.56 -10.81 -20.48
CA ARG A 289 -24.01 -10.09 -19.30
C ARG A 289 -23.07 -8.93 -18.93
N GLU A 290 -23.50 -8.07 -18.04
CA GLU A 290 -22.65 -7.09 -17.38
C GLU A 290 -21.78 -7.73 -16.29
N ILE A 291 -20.75 -7.00 -15.86
CA ILE A 291 -19.90 -7.41 -14.75
C ILE A 291 -20.72 -7.25 -13.46
N ALA A 292 -20.85 -8.34 -12.70
CA ALA A 292 -21.52 -8.31 -11.40
C ALA A 292 -20.50 -7.97 -10.29
N ASP A 293 -21.00 -7.48 -9.17
CA ASP A 293 -20.17 -7.26 -7.97
C ASP A 293 -19.52 -8.58 -7.53
N GLY A 294 -18.22 -8.53 -7.23
CA GLY A 294 -17.42 -9.71 -6.87
C GLY A 294 -16.84 -10.50 -8.05
N ASP A 295 -17.26 -10.26 -9.31
CA ASP A 295 -16.65 -10.90 -10.50
C ASP A 295 -15.16 -10.55 -10.65
N ILE A 296 -14.79 -9.37 -10.19
CA ILE A 296 -13.42 -8.87 -10.25
C ILE A 296 -12.90 -8.67 -8.83
N GLN A 297 -11.82 -9.36 -8.51
CA GLN A 297 -11.10 -9.18 -7.26
C GLN A 297 -9.66 -8.79 -7.56
N THR A 298 -9.18 -7.71 -6.94
CA THR A 298 -7.76 -7.36 -6.98
C THR A 298 -6.93 -8.38 -6.21
N ALA A 299 -5.65 -8.52 -6.55
CA ALA A 299 -4.78 -9.49 -5.87
C ALA A 299 -4.67 -9.22 -4.36
N CYS A 300 -4.64 -7.95 -3.97
CA CYS A 300 -4.60 -7.54 -2.56
C CYS A 300 -5.89 -7.88 -1.81
N GLN A 301 -7.06 -7.71 -2.46
CA GLN A 301 -8.34 -8.13 -1.89
C GLN A 301 -8.41 -9.64 -1.70
N GLN A 302 -8.09 -10.40 -2.75
CA GLN A 302 -8.18 -11.86 -2.76
C GLN A 302 -7.37 -12.52 -1.64
N VAL A 303 -6.21 -11.97 -1.30
CA VAL A 303 -5.30 -12.53 -0.30
C VAL A 303 -5.57 -12.01 1.11
N CYS A 304 -6.39 -10.97 1.29
CA CYS A 304 -6.61 -10.34 2.58
C CYS A 304 -7.29 -11.31 3.56
N PRO A 305 -6.60 -11.75 4.64
CA PRO A 305 -7.15 -12.79 5.52
C PRO A 305 -8.32 -12.27 6.37
N THR A 306 -8.43 -10.96 6.55
CA THR A 306 -9.49 -10.34 7.34
C THR A 306 -10.61 -9.74 6.48
N GLY A 307 -10.50 -9.82 5.14
CA GLY A 307 -11.47 -9.22 4.24
C GLY A 307 -11.54 -7.68 4.31
N SER A 308 -10.50 -7.02 4.85
CA SER A 308 -10.50 -5.58 5.03
C SER A 308 -10.46 -4.78 3.73
N ILE A 309 -10.05 -5.38 2.61
CA ILE A 309 -9.95 -4.72 1.31
C ILE A 309 -11.13 -5.14 0.44
N VAL A 310 -11.91 -4.17 -0.01
CA VAL A 310 -13.05 -4.37 -0.91
C VAL A 310 -12.88 -3.50 -2.14
N PHE A 311 -13.02 -4.11 -3.32
CA PHE A 311 -12.90 -3.46 -4.63
C PHE A 311 -14.17 -3.72 -5.44
N GLY A 312 -14.64 -2.74 -6.21
CA GLY A 312 -15.81 -2.90 -7.06
C GLY A 312 -16.18 -1.63 -7.82
N ASN A 313 -17.36 -1.64 -8.42
CA ASN A 313 -17.91 -0.50 -9.15
C ASN A 313 -18.64 0.45 -8.18
N ILE A 314 -18.14 1.68 -8.04
CA ILE A 314 -18.75 2.70 -7.16
C ILE A 314 -20.11 3.17 -7.70
N ASN A 315 -20.28 3.16 -9.03
CA ASN A 315 -21.54 3.59 -9.67
C ASN A 315 -22.67 2.58 -9.53
N ASP A 316 -22.39 1.38 -9.02
CA ASP A 316 -23.43 0.42 -8.66
C ASP A 316 -23.79 0.57 -7.16
N PRO A 317 -24.97 1.13 -6.81
CA PRO A 317 -25.36 1.30 -5.42
C PRO A 317 -25.53 -0.01 -4.66
N GLN A 318 -25.62 -1.14 -5.35
CA GLN A 318 -25.75 -2.47 -4.76
C GLN A 318 -24.40 -3.12 -4.51
N SER A 319 -23.33 -2.59 -5.08
CA SER A 319 -21.98 -3.11 -4.84
C SER A 319 -21.54 -2.93 -3.40
N GLU A 320 -20.71 -3.84 -2.92
CA GLU A 320 -20.18 -3.80 -1.55
C GLU A 320 -19.32 -2.54 -1.33
N VAL A 321 -18.50 -2.18 -2.31
CA VAL A 321 -17.65 -0.98 -2.21
C VAL A 321 -18.48 0.30 -2.10
N ALA A 322 -19.61 0.43 -2.83
CA ALA A 322 -20.47 1.60 -2.75
C ALA A 322 -21.17 1.69 -1.38
N LYS A 323 -21.63 0.56 -0.83
CA LYS A 323 -22.21 0.51 0.52
C LYS A 323 -21.21 0.91 1.59
N LEU A 324 -19.96 0.47 1.48
CA LEU A 324 -18.89 0.84 2.43
C LEU A 324 -18.54 2.32 2.32
N LYS A 325 -18.45 2.87 1.12
CA LYS A 325 -18.23 4.30 0.90
C LYS A 325 -19.36 5.19 1.39
N GLY A 326 -20.56 4.67 1.47
CA GLY A 326 -21.72 5.37 2.06
C GLY A 326 -21.76 5.39 3.59
N GLN A 327 -20.79 4.79 4.28
CA GLN A 327 -20.73 4.78 5.73
C GLN A 327 -20.18 6.09 6.29
N ASN A 328 -20.66 6.52 7.45
CA ASN A 328 -20.18 7.73 8.14
C ASN A 328 -18.69 7.69 8.53
N ARG A 329 -18.07 6.50 8.52
CA ARG A 329 -16.65 6.30 8.81
C ARG A 329 -15.76 6.37 7.58
N ASP A 330 -16.33 6.44 6.38
CA ASP A 330 -15.54 6.55 5.16
C ASP A 330 -14.88 7.91 5.08
N TYR A 331 -13.62 7.92 4.69
CA TYR A 331 -12.88 9.14 4.40
C TYR A 331 -11.81 8.86 3.34
N THR A 332 -11.45 9.87 2.59
CA THR A 332 -10.35 9.81 1.64
C THR A 332 -9.06 10.31 2.29
N VAL A 333 -7.98 9.57 2.09
CA VAL A 333 -6.67 9.97 2.63
C VAL A 333 -6.23 11.25 1.94
N LEU A 334 -5.89 12.29 2.72
CA LEU A 334 -5.54 13.65 2.28
C LEU A 334 -6.65 14.38 1.50
N GLU A 335 -7.88 13.92 1.58
CA GLU A 335 -9.08 14.56 0.99
C GLU A 335 -9.03 14.73 -0.55
N GLU A 336 -8.42 13.82 -1.27
CA GLU A 336 -8.40 13.86 -2.74
C GLU A 336 -9.40 12.90 -3.40
#